data_719fa7a2c70f3be8f8fbbc55e6e1b1e1
#
_entry.id   719fa7a2c70f3be8f8fbbc55e6e1b1e1
#
_cell.length_a   1.000
_cell.length_b   1.000
_cell.length_c   1.000
_cell.angle_alpha   90.00
_cell.angle_beta   90.00
_cell.angle_gamma   90.00
#
_symmetry.space_group_name_H-M   'P 1'
#
loop_
_entity.id
_entity.type
_entity.pdbx_description
1 polymer ?
#
loop_
_entity_poly.entity_id
_entity_poly.type
_entity_poly.pdbx_seq_one_letter_code
_entity_poly.pdbx_strand_id
1 'polypeptide(L)'
;MKALKNSITCSRVDNCSLTLVLDKRTNKDTDVYPIAVCFTINRKRYYHKLVNIPHQTEKYFNSVCSVQNSRSAMMPIFKEWQAILEEYRDKIVKLHKTQEITIDMIRLCLSGTQLEGEQSKSFIGVWEGIIARMKEENRVGTADNYSWALNSFNKIIGKVNGFKVDKNIIAKWDKGMKMGCVVKGEQIKPIADATRGM
;
A
#
# COMPACT_ATOMS: atom_id res chain seq x y z
N MET A 1 -12.43 -24.03 8.06
CA MET A 1 -11.78 -22.83 8.60
C MET A 1 -12.49 -22.47 9.91
N LYS A 2 -11.81 -22.55 11.09
CA LYS A 2 -12.38 -22.04 12.35
C LYS A 2 -12.51 -20.52 12.23
N ALA A 3 -13.74 -20.00 12.27
CA ALA A 3 -13.96 -18.56 12.39
C ALA A 3 -13.21 -18.05 13.61
N LEU A 4 -12.42 -16.98 13.43
CA LEU A 4 -11.83 -16.23 14.53
C LEU A 4 -13.00 -15.68 15.35
N LYS A 5 -13.29 -16.29 16.51
CA LYS A 5 -14.47 -16.01 17.35
C LYS A 5 -14.58 -14.55 17.81
N ASN A 6 -13.53 -13.74 17.62
CA ASN A 6 -13.39 -12.41 18.19
C ASN A 6 -12.84 -11.44 17.12
N SER A 7 -13.62 -11.17 16.08
CA SER A 7 -13.25 -10.22 15.04
C SER A 7 -14.49 -9.68 14.35
N ILE A 8 -14.44 -8.44 13.88
CA ILE A 8 -15.47 -7.85 13.03
C ILE A 8 -15.03 -8.08 11.58
N THR A 9 -15.92 -8.64 10.76
CA THR A 9 -15.65 -8.89 9.34
C THR A 9 -16.65 -8.13 8.49
N CYS A 10 -16.22 -7.64 7.32
CA CYS A 10 -17.13 -7.12 6.30
C CYS A 10 -17.24 -8.09 5.10
N SER A 11 -18.13 -7.80 4.18
CA SER A 11 -18.29 -8.56 2.94
C SER A 11 -16.99 -8.55 2.13
N ARG A 12 -16.66 -9.69 1.51
CA ARG A 12 -15.47 -9.82 0.66
C ARG A 12 -15.56 -8.91 -0.57
N VAL A 13 -14.42 -8.47 -1.03
CA VAL A 13 -14.25 -7.80 -2.32
C VAL A 13 -13.34 -8.69 -3.14
N ASP A 14 -13.88 -9.41 -4.11
CA ASP A 14 -13.19 -10.40 -4.94
C ASP A 14 -12.41 -11.41 -4.07
N ASN A 15 -11.10 -11.50 -4.26
CA ASN A 15 -10.20 -12.37 -3.50
C ASN A 15 -9.71 -11.76 -2.17
N CYS A 16 -10.13 -10.53 -1.85
CA CYS A 16 -9.74 -9.81 -0.64
C CYS A 16 -10.81 -9.91 0.46
N SER A 17 -10.45 -10.37 1.64
CA SER A 17 -11.28 -10.27 2.85
C SER A 17 -10.67 -9.30 3.84
N LEU A 18 -11.53 -8.51 4.51
CA LEU A 18 -11.15 -7.54 5.51
C LEU A 18 -11.68 -7.97 6.88
N THR A 19 -10.84 -7.85 7.89
CA THR A 19 -11.19 -8.23 9.27
C THR A 19 -10.52 -7.26 10.23
N LEU A 20 -11.28 -6.74 11.20
CA LEU A 20 -10.72 -5.97 12.30
C LEU A 20 -10.20 -6.92 13.39
N VAL A 21 -8.95 -6.73 13.82
CA VAL A 21 -8.27 -7.62 14.76
C VAL A 21 -7.39 -6.84 15.74
N LEU A 22 -7.07 -7.43 16.89
CA LEU A 22 -5.97 -6.98 17.74
C LEU A 22 -4.63 -7.45 17.17
N ASP A 23 -3.70 -6.53 16.98
CA ASP A 23 -2.35 -6.86 16.53
C ASP A 23 -1.42 -7.15 17.71
N LYS A 24 -1.36 -8.41 18.12
CA LYS A 24 -0.53 -8.88 19.23
C LYS A 24 0.94 -9.13 18.88
N ARG A 25 1.35 -8.86 17.60
CA ARG A 25 2.70 -9.22 17.12
C ARG A 25 3.79 -8.29 17.65
N THR A 26 3.44 -7.06 17.99
CA THR A 26 4.42 -6.00 18.30
C THR A 26 4.60 -5.70 19.80
N ASN A 27 3.67 -6.11 20.66
CA ASN A 27 3.72 -5.83 22.10
C ASN A 27 3.56 -7.14 22.88
N LYS A 28 4.66 -7.77 23.25
CA LYS A 28 4.64 -9.02 24.02
C LYS A 28 4.52 -8.76 25.54
N ASP A 29 4.91 -7.56 25.98
CA ASP A 29 5.04 -7.21 27.40
C ASP A 29 3.91 -6.32 27.92
N THR A 30 2.87 -6.08 27.15
CA THR A 30 1.72 -5.24 27.53
C THR A 30 0.41 -5.97 27.29
N ASP A 31 -0.58 -5.74 28.18
CA ASP A 31 -1.94 -6.27 28.03
C ASP A 31 -2.81 -5.45 27.07
N VAL A 32 -2.24 -4.42 26.43
CA VAL A 32 -2.94 -3.56 25.49
C VAL A 32 -2.28 -3.60 24.11
N TYR A 33 -3.10 -3.74 23.09
CA TYR A 33 -2.66 -3.98 21.71
C TYR A 33 -3.30 -2.99 20.74
N PRO A 34 -2.62 -2.58 19.66
CA PRO A 34 -3.23 -1.79 18.61
C PRO A 34 -4.30 -2.58 17.89
N ILE A 35 -5.36 -1.89 17.47
CA ILE A 35 -6.35 -2.43 16.54
C ILE A 35 -5.82 -2.27 15.12
N ALA A 36 -6.00 -3.29 14.30
CA ALA A 36 -5.56 -3.29 12.91
C ALA A 36 -6.64 -3.85 11.98
N VAL A 37 -6.70 -3.32 10.77
CA VAL A 37 -7.42 -3.95 9.66
C VAL A 37 -6.50 -5.00 9.03
N CYS A 38 -6.92 -6.25 9.07
CA CYS A 38 -6.24 -7.36 8.43
C CYS A 38 -6.85 -7.61 7.05
N PHE A 39 -6.09 -7.36 6.01
CA PHE A 39 -6.40 -7.70 4.63
C PHE A 39 -5.85 -9.10 4.32
N THR A 40 -6.69 -10.00 3.83
CA THR A 40 -6.27 -11.34 3.43
C THR A 40 -6.54 -11.52 1.95
N ILE A 41 -5.48 -11.74 1.16
CA ILE A 41 -5.51 -11.95 -0.30
C ILE A 41 -4.71 -13.21 -0.60
N ASN A 42 -5.32 -14.18 -1.30
CA ASN A 42 -4.65 -15.43 -1.70
C ASN A 42 -3.87 -16.07 -0.53
N ARG A 43 -4.49 -16.15 0.66
CA ARG A 43 -3.93 -16.67 1.92
C ARG A 43 -2.77 -15.83 2.53
N LYS A 44 -2.32 -14.75 1.89
CA LYS A 44 -1.35 -13.80 2.46
C LYS A 44 -2.08 -12.74 3.26
N ARG A 45 -1.49 -12.31 4.38
CA ARG A 45 -2.09 -11.31 5.29
C ARG A 45 -1.25 -10.06 5.34
N TYR A 46 -1.92 -8.91 5.30
CA TYR A 46 -1.35 -7.61 5.56
C TYR A 46 -2.15 -6.92 6.67
N TYR A 47 -1.47 -6.28 7.60
CA TYR A 47 -2.09 -5.61 8.76
C TYR A 47 -1.80 -4.12 8.69
N HIS A 48 -2.85 -3.33 8.68
CA HIS A 48 -2.78 -1.87 8.74
C HIS A 48 -3.26 -1.42 10.11
N LYS A 49 -2.34 -0.85 10.92
CA LYS A 49 -2.67 -0.37 12.27
C LYS A 49 -3.50 0.89 12.21
N LEU A 50 -4.54 0.97 13.03
CA LEU A 50 -5.40 2.14 13.15
C LEU A 50 -4.82 3.06 14.23
N VAL A 51 -4.15 4.14 13.80
CA VAL A 51 -3.49 5.10 14.70
C VAL A 51 -4.47 5.96 15.49
N ASN A 52 -5.69 6.14 14.97
CA ASN A 52 -6.73 6.99 15.58
C ASN A 52 -7.55 6.26 16.66
N ILE A 53 -7.33 4.95 16.85
CA ILE A 53 -8.01 4.17 17.88
C ILE A 53 -6.99 3.85 18.99
N PRO A 54 -7.30 4.15 20.26
CA PRO A 54 -6.44 3.78 21.38
C PRO A 54 -6.19 2.27 21.42
N HIS A 55 -5.02 1.85 21.91
CA HIS A 55 -4.74 0.45 22.17
C HIS A 55 -5.77 -0.15 23.13
N GLN A 56 -6.18 -1.39 22.90
CA GLN A 56 -7.23 -2.06 23.64
C GLN A 56 -6.74 -3.34 24.30
N THR A 57 -7.33 -3.66 25.48
CA THR A 57 -7.15 -4.97 26.08
C THR A 57 -7.93 -6.02 25.27
N GLU A 58 -7.46 -7.27 25.29
CA GLU A 58 -8.15 -8.37 24.63
C GLU A 58 -9.58 -8.55 25.15
N LYS A 59 -9.77 -8.41 26.46
CA LYS A 59 -11.09 -8.53 27.10
C LYS A 59 -12.07 -7.49 26.55
N TYR A 60 -11.63 -6.24 26.43
CA TYR A 60 -12.47 -5.16 25.91
C TYR A 60 -12.78 -5.37 24.42
N PHE A 61 -11.76 -5.66 23.60
CA PHE A 61 -11.94 -5.95 22.18
C PHE A 61 -12.95 -7.08 21.95
N ASN A 62 -12.81 -8.17 22.69
CA ASN A 62 -13.71 -9.33 22.61
C ASN A 62 -15.14 -8.96 23.02
N SER A 63 -15.31 -8.12 24.05
CA SER A 63 -16.64 -7.66 24.48
C SER A 63 -17.34 -6.85 23.39
N VAL A 64 -16.62 -6.01 22.66
CA VAL A 64 -17.15 -5.25 21.52
C VAL A 64 -17.47 -6.18 20.36
N CYS A 65 -16.56 -7.10 19.98
CA CYS A 65 -16.77 -8.01 18.86
C CYS A 65 -17.90 -9.03 19.07
N SER A 66 -18.26 -9.33 20.33
CA SER A 66 -19.31 -10.30 20.67
C SER A 66 -20.71 -9.68 20.80
N VAL A 67 -20.85 -8.37 20.50
CA VAL A 67 -22.14 -7.69 20.60
C VAL A 67 -23.14 -8.24 19.58
N GLN A 68 -24.24 -8.81 20.09
CA GLN A 68 -25.36 -9.33 19.29
C GLN A 68 -26.66 -8.52 19.52
N ASN A 69 -26.73 -7.78 20.63
CA ASN A 69 -27.94 -7.08 21.03
C ASN A 69 -27.80 -5.58 20.79
N SER A 70 -28.77 -4.99 20.10
CA SER A 70 -28.83 -3.54 19.82
C SER A 70 -28.87 -2.65 21.07
N ARG A 71 -29.29 -3.20 22.22
CA ARG A 71 -29.34 -2.51 23.52
C ARG A 71 -28.04 -2.59 24.31
N SER A 72 -27.01 -3.29 23.80
CA SER A 72 -25.70 -3.37 24.49
C SER A 72 -25.03 -2.00 24.55
N ALA A 73 -24.45 -1.67 25.71
CA ALA A 73 -23.63 -0.47 25.88
C ALA A 73 -22.42 -0.41 24.93
N MET A 74 -21.97 -1.55 24.42
CA MET A 74 -20.87 -1.65 23.44
C MET A 74 -21.33 -1.49 21.98
N MET A 75 -22.63 -1.41 21.70
CA MET A 75 -23.18 -1.29 20.35
C MET A 75 -22.70 -0.03 19.61
N PRO A 76 -22.62 1.17 20.23
CA PRO A 76 -22.09 2.35 19.54
C PRO A 76 -20.65 2.14 19.06
N ILE A 77 -19.80 1.56 19.90
CA ILE A 77 -18.40 1.27 19.60
C ILE A 77 -18.29 0.21 18.49
N PHE A 78 -19.11 -0.84 18.56
CA PHE A 78 -19.18 -1.85 17.50
C PHE A 78 -19.52 -1.23 16.15
N LYS A 79 -20.54 -0.35 16.10
CA LYS A 79 -20.94 0.36 14.88
C LYS A 79 -19.84 1.29 14.36
N GLU A 80 -19.16 2.00 15.24
CA GLU A 80 -18.01 2.84 14.87
C GLU A 80 -16.90 2.00 14.22
N TRP A 81 -16.53 0.89 14.83
CA TRP A 81 -15.49 0.01 14.28
C TRP A 81 -15.93 -0.67 12.97
N GLN A 82 -17.22 -0.99 12.86
CA GLN A 82 -17.78 -1.51 11.62
C GLN A 82 -17.73 -0.44 10.51
N ALA A 83 -18.07 0.81 10.81
CA ALA A 83 -18.02 1.91 9.85
C ALA A 83 -16.59 2.14 9.33
N ILE A 84 -15.59 2.07 10.22
CA ILE A 84 -14.18 2.14 9.81
C ILE A 84 -13.86 1.00 8.84
N LEU A 85 -14.27 -0.23 9.13
CA LEU A 85 -14.01 -1.37 8.27
C LEU A 85 -14.67 -1.24 6.89
N GLU A 86 -15.90 -0.71 6.84
CA GLU A 86 -16.61 -0.42 5.59
C GLU A 86 -15.92 0.69 4.78
N GLU A 87 -15.37 1.73 5.42
CA GLU A 87 -14.56 2.74 4.74
C GLU A 87 -13.34 2.12 4.04
N TYR A 88 -12.61 1.22 4.72
CA TYR A 88 -11.51 0.50 4.11
C TYR A 88 -11.98 -0.42 2.97
N ARG A 89 -13.12 -1.08 3.15
CA ARG A 89 -13.74 -1.88 2.09
C ARG A 89 -14.03 -1.05 0.85
N ASP A 90 -14.60 0.14 1.00
CA ASP A 90 -14.93 1.03 -0.12
C ASP A 90 -13.67 1.51 -0.86
N LYS A 91 -12.57 1.75 -0.14
CA LYS A 91 -11.25 2.02 -0.75
C LYS A 91 -10.81 0.84 -1.62
N ILE A 92 -10.96 -0.40 -1.14
CA ILE A 92 -10.61 -1.61 -1.90
C ILE A 92 -11.54 -1.81 -3.10
N VAL A 93 -12.84 -1.56 -2.98
CA VAL A 93 -13.80 -1.62 -4.10
C VAL A 93 -13.40 -0.64 -5.21
N LYS A 94 -13.00 0.57 -4.86
CA LYS A 94 -12.52 1.56 -5.83
C LYS A 94 -11.25 1.08 -6.56
N LEU A 95 -10.30 0.48 -5.83
CA LEU A 95 -9.10 -0.11 -6.42
C LEU A 95 -9.44 -1.28 -7.37
N HIS A 96 -10.35 -2.17 -6.96
CA HIS A 96 -10.72 -3.35 -7.75
C HIS A 96 -11.32 -3.00 -9.11
N LYS A 97 -12.05 -1.87 -9.22
CA LYS A 97 -12.60 -1.41 -10.51
C LYS A 97 -11.54 -1.13 -11.57
N THR A 98 -10.31 -0.90 -11.18
CA THR A 98 -9.23 -0.48 -12.09
C THR A 98 -8.20 -1.58 -12.35
N GLN A 99 -8.05 -2.54 -11.44
CA GLN A 99 -7.00 -3.56 -11.53
C GLN A 99 -7.20 -4.69 -10.50
N GLU A 100 -6.47 -5.80 -10.68
CA GLU A 100 -6.44 -6.89 -9.71
C GLU A 100 -5.87 -6.43 -8.37
N ILE A 101 -6.51 -6.83 -7.25
CA ILE A 101 -6.10 -6.43 -5.91
C ILE A 101 -4.88 -7.24 -5.46
N THR A 102 -3.80 -6.53 -5.15
CA THR A 102 -2.59 -7.10 -4.54
C THR A 102 -2.28 -6.45 -3.19
N ILE A 103 -1.48 -7.12 -2.34
CA ILE A 103 -1.06 -6.55 -1.05
C ILE A 103 -0.27 -5.25 -1.23
N ASP A 104 0.58 -5.18 -2.25
CA ASP A 104 1.40 -3.98 -2.49
C ASP A 104 0.57 -2.79 -2.91
N MET A 105 -0.51 -3.01 -3.66
CA MET A 105 -1.49 -1.97 -3.97
C MET A 105 -2.24 -1.48 -2.75
N ILE A 106 -2.64 -2.40 -1.85
CA ILE A 106 -3.27 -2.01 -0.60
C ILE A 106 -2.31 -1.17 0.24
N ARG A 107 -1.05 -1.59 0.38
CA ARG A 107 -0.04 -0.81 1.10
C ARG A 107 0.10 0.60 0.53
N LEU A 108 0.20 0.72 -0.77
CA LEU A 108 0.34 1.99 -1.46
C LEU A 108 -0.89 2.90 -1.23
N CYS A 109 -2.10 2.35 -1.37
CA CYS A 109 -3.34 3.08 -1.11
C CYS A 109 -3.45 3.57 0.35
N LEU A 110 -2.99 2.76 1.32
CA LEU A 110 -3.11 3.07 2.74
C LEU A 110 -1.95 3.90 3.30
N SER A 111 -0.82 3.99 2.60
CA SER A 111 0.31 4.82 3.01
C SER A 111 0.07 6.33 2.82
N GLY A 112 -1.14 6.73 2.43
CA GLY A 112 -1.48 8.13 2.21
C GLY A 112 -0.88 8.72 0.93
N THR A 113 -0.25 7.89 0.10
CA THR A 113 0.06 8.27 -1.27
C THR A 113 -1.28 8.29 -2.01
N GLN A 114 -2.04 9.37 -1.81
CA GLN A 114 -3.26 9.60 -2.57
C GLN A 114 -2.86 9.58 -4.03
N LEU A 115 -3.33 8.55 -4.72
CA LEU A 115 -3.28 8.45 -6.15
C LEU A 115 -4.37 9.39 -6.71
N GLU A 116 -4.25 10.69 -6.44
CA GLU A 116 -5.14 11.68 -7.00
C GLU A 116 -4.75 11.94 -8.45
N GLY A 117 -5.66 11.60 -9.34
CA GLY A 117 -5.54 11.85 -10.77
C GLY A 117 -5.09 10.64 -11.61
N GLU A 118 -5.20 10.77 -12.92
CA GLU A 118 -4.82 9.74 -13.88
C GLU A 118 -3.33 9.37 -13.85
N GLN A 119 -2.46 10.30 -13.42
CA GLN A 119 -1.01 10.08 -13.30
C GLN A 119 -0.66 9.03 -12.26
N SER A 120 -1.46 8.91 -11.19
CA SER A 120 -1.23 7.98 -10.09
C SER A 120 -1.61 6.51 -10.40
N LYS A 121 -2.21 6.24 -11.54
CA LYS A 121 -2.58 4.89 -12.00
C LYS A 121 -1.43 4.14 -12.68
N SER A 122 -0.22 4.67 -12.63
CA SER A 122 0.94 4.07 -13.27
C SER A 122 2.17 4.08 -12.34
N PHE A 123 3.12 3.18 -12.60
CA PHE A 123 4.41 3.16 -11.93
C PHE A 123 5.12 4.53 -12.00
N ILE A 124 5.07 5.16 -13.17
CA ILE A 124 5.66 6.49 -13.40
C ILE A 124 4.99 7.55 -12.52
N GLY A 125 3.66 7.59 -12.48
CA GLY A 125 2.93 8.58 -11.68
C GLY A 125 3.19 8.44 -10.18
N VAL A 126 3.34 7.21 -9.67
CA VAL A 126 3.76 6.98 -8.29
C VAL A 126 5.16 7.53 -8.04
N TRP A 127 6.09 7.31 -8.96
CA TRP A 127 7.46 7.80 -8.84
C TRP A 127 7.51 9.34 -8.87
N GLU A 128 6.76 9.97 -9.77
CA GLU A 128 6.59 11.44 -9.82
C GLU A 128 6.00 11.99 -8.51
N GLY A 129 4.99 11.32 -7.93
CA GLY A 129 4.41 11.70 -6.64
C GLY A 129 5.41 11.61 -5.48
N ILE A 130 6.29 10.59 -5.47
CA ILE A 130 7.37 10.47 -4.49
C ILE A 130 8.36 11.64 -4.62
N ILE A 131 8.74 12.01 -5.84
CA ILE A 131 9.63 13.14 -6.12
C ILE A 131 9.00 14.45 -5.63
N ALA A 132 7.72 14.69 -5.91
CA ALA A 132 7.01 15.88 -5.49
C ALA A 132 7.02 16.01 -3.95
N ARG A 133 6.67 14.94 -3.24
CA ARG A 133 6.69 14.91 -1.78
C ARG A 133 8.08 15.16 -1.19
N MET A 134 9.14 14.59 -1.78
CA MET A 134 10.52 14.86 -1.33
C MET A 134 10.90 16.33 -1.47
N LYS A 135 10.42 17.01 -2.50
CA LYS A 135 10.61 18.46 -2.68
C LYS A 135 9.87 19.27 -1.62
N GLU A 136 8.62 18.88 -1.30
CA GLU A 136 7.83 19.51 -0.23
C GLU A 136 8.50 19.33 1.15
N GLU A 137 9.11 18.15 1.39
CA GLU A 137 9.91 17.84 2.59
C GLU A 137 11.29 18.53 2.61
N ASN A 138 11.59 19.41 1.65
CA ASN A 138 12.88 20.11 1.50
C ASN A 138 14.09 19.16 1.26
N ARG A 139 13.86 17.94 0.78
CA ARG A 139 14.86 16.92 0.44
C ARG A 139 15.28 17.03 -1.03
N VAL A 140 15.67 18.26 -1.44
CA VAL A 140 15.88 18.62 -2.86
C VAL A 140 16.90 17.71 -3.54
N GLY A 141 18.09 17.48 -2.92
CA GLY A 141 19.14 16.66 -3.53
C GLY A 141 18.71 15.20 -3.76
N THR A 142 17.90 14.64 -2.84
CA THR A 142 17.33 13.29 -3.02
C THR A 142 16.30 13.29 -4.15
N ALA A 143 15.42 14.30 -4.19
CA ALA A 143 14.40 14.45 -5.22
C ALA A 143 15.03 14.57 -6.63
N ASP A 144 16.15 15.28 -6.76
CA ASP A 144 16.88 15.42 -8.03
C ASP A 144 17.46 14.08 -8.50
N ASN A 145 18.05 13.29 -7.59
CA ASN A 145 18.52 11.95 -7.91
C ASN A 145 17.40 11.03 -8.39
N TYR A 146 16.23 11.07 -7.72
CA TYR A 146 15.05 10.31 -8.14
C TYR A 146 14.49 10.80 -9.48
N SER A 147 14.50 12.12 -9.73
CA SER A 147 14.10 12.71 -11.02
C SER A 147 15.02 12.27 -12.15
N TRP A 148 16.32 12.25 -11.89
CA TRP A 148 17.33 11.77 -12.85
C TRP A 148 17.11 10.28 -13.18
N ALA A 149 16.92 9.44 -12.16
CA ALA A 149 16.65 8.01 -12.35
C ALA A 149 15.36 7.77 -13.16
N LEU A 150 14.28 8.51 -12.88
CA LEU A 150 13.03 8.46 -13.63
C LEU A 150 13.22 8.87 -15.10
N ASN A 151 13.96 9.94 -15.34
CA ASN A 151 14.29 10.39 -16.70
C ASN A 151 15.10 9.34 -17.48
N SER A 152 16.07 8.71 -16.83
CA SER A 152 16.85 7.60 -17.37
C SER A 152 15.96 6.41 -17.71
N PHE A 153 15.06 6.03 -16.79
CA PHE A 153 14.10 4.96 -17.00
C PHE A 153 13.21 5.23 -18.22
N ASN A 154 12.62 6.42 -18.30
CA ASN A 154 11.75 6.83 -19.40
C ASN A 154 12.48 6.86 -20.75
N LYS A 155 13.76 7.23 -20.78
CA LYS A 155 14.56 7.21 -22.01
C LYS A 155 14.85 5.80 -22.49
N ILE A 156 15.18 4.86 -21.61
CA ILE A 156 15.63 3.51 -21.97
C ILE A 156 14.45 2.55 -22.17
N ILE A 157 13.46 2.60 -21.30
CA ILE A 157 12.31 1.68 -21.31
C ILE A 157 11.11 2.27 -22.05
N GLY A 158 10.95 3.59 -21.98
CA GLY A 158 9.78 4.29 -22.50
C GLY A 158 8.62 4.29 -21.49
N LYS A 159 7.44 4.69 -21.99
CA LYS A 159 6.23 4.73 -21.15
C LYS A 159 5.76 3.31 -20.83
N VAL A 160 5.75 2.95 -19.55
CA VAL A 160 5.19 1.69 -19.07
C VAL A 160 3.77 1.96 -18.59
N ASN A 161 2.79 1.25 -19.16
CA ASN A 161 1.39 1.37 -18.75
C ASN A 161 1.11 0.60 -17.47
N GLY A 162 0.46 1.25 -16.51
CA GLY A 162 0.08 0.67 -15.24
C GLY A 162 1.30 0.32 -14.36
N PHE A 163 1.19 -0.75 -13.59
CA PHE A 163 2.22 -1.24 -12.66
C PHE A 163 3.01 -2.45 -13.22
N LYS A 164 3.08 -2.60 -14.53
CA LYS A 164 3.73 -3.76 -15.19
C LYS A 164 5.26 -3.66 -15.24
N VAL A 165 5.88 -3.18 -14.17
CA VAL A 165 7.35 -3.19 -14.04
C VAL A 165 7.75 -4.49 -13.36
N ASP A 166 8.36 -5.39 -14.14
CA ASP A 166 8.88 -6.66 -13.68
C ASP A 166 10.43 -6.68 -13.64
N LYS A 167 10.99 -7.82 -13.23
CA LYS A 167 12.45 -8.00 -13.18
C LYS A 167 13.13 -7.83 -14.54
N ASN A 168 12.45 -8.17 -15.63
CA ASN A 168 13.01 -8.08 -16.99
C ASN A 168 13.11 -6.63 -17.42
N ILE A 169 12.10 -5.82 -17.10
CA ILE A 169 12.12 -4.36 -17.38
C ILE A 169 13.26 -3.69 -16.60
N ILE A 170 13.42 -4.03 -15.31
CA ILE A 170 14.52 -3.49 -14.49
C ILE A 170 15.88 -3.93 -15.03
N ALA A 171 16.05 -5.20 -15.39
CA ALA A 171 17.28 -5.71 -15.99
C ALA A 171 17.61 -5.04 -17.33
N LYS A 172 16.60 -4.79 -18.16
CA LYS A 172 16.75 -4.05 -19.42
C LYS A 172 17.18 -2.61 -19.16
N TRP A 173 16.60 -1.93 -18.19
CA TRP A 173 17.00 -0.59 -17.80
C TRP A 173 18.45 -0.55 -17.29
N ASP A 174 18.83 -1.44 -16.35
CA ASP A 174 20.19 -1.54 -15.83
C ASP A 174 21.21 -1.80 -16.94
N LYS A 175 20.91 -2.75 -17.85
CA LYS A 175 21.75 -3.02 -19.02
C LYS A 175 21.90 -1.78 -19.93
N GLY A 176 20.79 -1.08 -20.19
CA GLY A 176 20.82 0.14 -21.00
C GLY A 176 21.65 1.26 -20.38
N MET A 177 21.62 1.39 -19.04
CA MET A 177 22.48 2.34 -18.34
C MET A 177 23.96 1.97 -18.42
N LYS A 178 24.31 0.69 -18.32
CA LYS A 178 25.70 0.19 -18.33
C LYS A 178 26.34 0.23 -19.71
N MET A 179 25.61 -0.20 -20.72
CA MET A 179 26.16 -0.44 -22.07
C MET A 179 25.75 0.63 -23.10
N GLY A 180 24.82 1.51 -22.72
CA GLY A 180 24.10 2.31 -23.71
C GLY A 180 23.10 1.47 -24.50
N CYS A 181 22.24 2.14 -25.24
CA CYS A 181 21.26 1.47 -26.10
C CYS A 181 20.81 2.42 -27.23
N VAL A 182 20.17 1.85 -28.24
CA VAL A 182 19.48 2.63 -29.29
C VAL A 182 17.98 2.58 -29.01
N VAL A 183 17.37 3.73 -28.84
CA VAL A 183 15.92 3.87 -28.65
C VAL A 183 15.37 4.82 -29.69
N LYS A 184 14.42 4.36 -30.50
CA LYS A 184 13.81 5.14 -31.59
C LYS A 184 14.81 5.81 -32.53
N GLY A 185 15.97 5.14 -32.79
CA GLY A 185 17.02 5.67 -33.65
C GLY A 185 18.04 6.60 -32.99
N GLU A 186 17.81 7.00 -31.72
CA GLU A 186 18.75 7.79 -30.93
C GLU A 186 19.68 6.89 -30.12
N GLN A 187 20.98 7.17 -30.18
CA GLN A 187 21.97 6.45 -29.39
C GLN A 187 22.07 7.05 -27.97
N ILE A 188 21.65 6.28 -26.96
CA ILE A 188 21.81 6.62 -25.55
C ILE A 188 23.18 6.11 -25.10
N LYS A 189 24.06 7.03 -24.69
CA LYS A 189 25.42 6.69 -24.21
C LYS A 189 25.33 6.00 -22.84
N PRO A 190 26.31 5.13 -22.53
CA PRO A 190 26.45 4.56 -21.17
C PRO A 190 26.57 5.65 -20.11
N ILE A 191 26.02 5.38 -18.94
CA ILE A 191 26.12 6.27 -17.78
C ILE A 191 27.31 5.81 -16.93
N ALA A 192 28.16 6.75 -16.51
CA ALA A 192 29.35 6.45 -15.70
C ALA A 192 28.99 5.73 -14.40
N ASP A 193 29.90 4.85 -13.92
CA ASP A 193 29.69 4.04 -12.73
C ASP A 193 29.42 4.88 -11.47
N ALA A 194 30.10 6.03 -11.33
CA ALA A 194 29.88 6.97 -10.23
C ALA A 194 28.43 7.52 -10.14
N THR A 195 27.73 7.57 -11.26
CA THR A 195 26.34 8.05 -11.35
C THR A 195 25.33 6.91 -11.23
N ARG A 196 25.76 5.65 -11.37
CA ARG A 196 24.93 4.43 -11.25
C ARG A 196 24.97 3.84 -9.84
N GLY A 197 26.05 4.15 -9.10
CA GLY A 197 26.32 3.58 -7.80
C GLY A 197 25.52 4.23 -6.69
N MET A 198 24.28 3.84 -6.60
CA MET A 198 23.48 4.05 -5.39
C MET A 198 22.47 2.92 -5.24
#